data_1194a20958b366c368aca31651eb6b46
#
_entry.id   1194a20958b366c368aca31651eb6b46
#
_cell.length_a   1.000
_cell.length_b   1.000
_cell.length_c   1.000
_cell.angle_alpha   90.00
_cell.angle_beta   90.00
_cell.angle_gamma   90.00
#
_symmetry.space_group_name_H-M   'P 1'
#
loop_
_entity.id
_entity.type
_entity.pdbx_description
1 polymer ?
#
loop_
_entity_poly.entity_id
_entity_poly.type
_entity_poly.pdbx_seq_one_letter_code
_entity_poly.pdbx_strand_id
1 'polypeptide(L)'
;MLIEMHAHTSRHSACSRVDPDRLVERVRMKGLQGLVITEHEYLWSASEIEDLKEKTGVDESFVILAAQEVNTDIGHVLVYGADRSITGTHPLGELRKRYPRAALVWAHPLRKGRIPKTSRLLSPDLDAIEIFNNNHTSRGNYHGLVLWHRHKFTAISGSDTHGVETAGTLPTLFDHPVRDMDGLVEELKQGRCRPLYKEIPKVGGNALVEEISLGTKGGDESRQRIIVKRAKAAGRWEALRQSSEVLKHVHAHGFSSGPFRVPLVKDIDDRDLLVIEEGQRGKSLFDLLIRVGHDAGREYFRAAALWLARLHTSGMELDLVGKTISRERHRFETYQRAFEESGSPWLDQARELIDAVRVFEEDLLANSRHEFVLVHGDYHPKNIIIGQELMHDTGTLYVSVVDFGSVLEFHPAFDVGYFISQFQSQLRDYPAVIEHYPAEDFVRDWLGAAGRSDSPGFRRALAFFRIRANLSIASYLIHLGMGEGRNMEEVMTRSMTLLAGGGV
;
A
#
# COMPACT_ATOMS: atom_id res chain seq x y z
N MET A 1 -2.11 -15.51 -22.36
CA MET A 1 -3.54 -15.19 -22.50
C MET A 1 -4.14 -14.94 -21.12
N LEU A 2 -4.97 -13.91 -20.94
CA LEU A 2 -5.60 -13.60 -19.63
C LEU A 2 -7.04 -14.11 -19.62
N ILE A 3 -7.38 -14.92 -18.62
CA ILE A 3 -8.70 -15.55 -18.48
C ILE A 3 -9.23 -15.34 -17.06
N GLU A 4 -10.53 -14.96 -16.94
CA GLU A 4 -11.26 -15.05 -15.69
C GLU A 4 -11.61 -16.51 -15.42
N MET A 5 -11.15 -17.06 -14.31
CA MET A 5 -11.23 -18.50 -14.05
C MET A 5 -12.38 -18.89 -13.10
N HIS A 6 -12.96 -17.93 -12.35
CA HIS A 6 -13.96 -18.22 -11.35
C HIS A 6 -15.01 -17.12 -11.32
N ALA A 7 -16.16 -17.39 -11.91
CA ALA A 7 -17.26 -16.44 -12.01
C ALA A 7 -18.63 -17.12 -11.95
N HIS A 8 -19.57 -16.51 -11.25
CA HIS A 8 -20.95 -16.95 -11.11
C HIS A 8 -21.92 -15.98 -11.78
N THR A 9 -23.00 -16.49 -12.31
CA THR A 9 -24.07 -15.67 -12.89
C THR A 9 -25.40 -15.84 -12.14
N SER A 10 -26.27 -14.88 -12.30
CA SER A 10 -27.63 -14.93 -11.71
C SER A 10 -28.52 -15.99 -12.38
N ARG A 11 -28.07 -16.60 -13.49
CA ARG A 11 -28.86 -17.58 -14.22
C ARG A 11 -28.95 -18.91 -13.51
N HIS A 12 -27.86 -19.40 -12.91
CA HIS A 12 -27.80 -20.71 -12.28
C HIS A 12 -27.25 -20.70 -10.85
N SER A 13 -26.64 -19.60 -10.40
CA SER A 13 -26.16 -19.44 -9.02
C SER A 13 -26.98 -18.39 -8.28
N ALA A 14 -27.85 -18.84 -7.37
CA ALA A 14 -28.74 -17.95 -6.60
C ALA A 14 -28.00 -16.91 -5.73
N CYS A 15 -26.72 -17.11 -5.45
CA CYS A 15 -25.87 -16.18 -4.71
C CYS A 15 -25.35 -15.03 -5.58
N SER A 16 -25.35 -15.16 -6.91
CA SER A 16 -24.87 -14.13 -7.84
C SER A 16 -26.01 -13.20 -8.29
N ARG A 17 -25.66 -11.92 -8.51
CA ARG A 17 -26.54 -10.90 -9.09
C ARG A 17 -26.08 -10.48 -10.48
N VAL A 18 -25.10 -11.15 -11.04
CA VAL A 18 -24.48 -10.77 -12.32
C VAL A 18 -25.22 -11.43 -13.46
N ASP A 19 -25.82 -10.62 -14.33
CA ASP A 19 -26.36 -11.09 -15.59
C ASP A 19 -25.21 -11.61 -16.50
N PRO A 20 -25.35 -12.77 -17.16
CA PRO A 20 -24.31 -13.33 -17.99
C PRO A 20 -23.74 -12.39 -19.06
N ASP A 21 -24.59 -11.58 -19.69
CA ASP A 21 -24.17 -10.63 -20.73
C ASP A 21 -23.28 -9.55 -20.12
N ARG A 22 -23.68 -9.02 -18.97
CA ARG A 22 -22.91 -8.02 -18.23
C ARG A 22 -21.57 -8.57 -17.74
N LEU A 23 -21.53 -9.85 -17.39
CA LEU A 23 -20.30 -10.52 -17.01
C LEU A 23 -19.32 -10.53 -18.18
N VAL A 24 -19.75 -10.95 -19.36
CA VAL A 24 -18.92 -10.98 -20.58
C VAL A 24 -18.43 -9.58 -20.95
N GLU A 25 -19.34 -8.60 -20.99
CA GLU A 25 -19.03 -7.21 -21.28
C GLU A 25 -17.93 -6.69 -20.33
N ARG A 26 -18.11 -6.91 -19.03
CA ARG A 26 -17.18 -6.43 -18.00
C ARG A 26 -15.81 -7.08 -18.11
N VAL A 27 -15.74 -8.40 -18.31
CA VAL A 27 -14.46 -9.12 -18.45
C VAL A 27 -13.69 -8.64 -19.70
N ARG A 28 -14.40 -8.37 -20.82
CA ARG A 28 -13.80 -7.76 -22.01
C ARG A 28 -13.28 -6.34 -21.76
N MET A 29 -14.05 -5.51 -21.07
CA MET A 29 -13.63 -4.15 -20.69
C MET A 29 -12.36 -4.14 -19.83
N LYS A 30 -12.13 -5.20 -19.04
CA LYS A 30 -10.88 -5.39 -18.29
C LYS A 30 -9.69 -5.84 -19.15
N GLY A 31 -9.91 -6.05 -20.44
CA GLY A 31 -8.87 -6.46 -21.40
C GLY A 31 -8.50 -7.94 -21.32
N LEU A 32 -9.37 -8.78 -20.75
CA LEU A 32 -9.18 -10.22 -20.75
C LEU A 32 -9.59 -10.82 -22.12
N GLN A 33 -9.06 -11.98 -22.43
CA GLN A 33 -9.33 -12.72 -23.65
C GLN A 33 -10.18 -13.98 -23.42
N GLY A 34 -10.65 -14.21 -22.19
CA GLY A 34 -11.50 -15.35 -21.89
C GLY A 34 -12.18 -15.27 -20.53
N LEU A 35 -13.22 -16.05 -20.42
CA LEU A 35 -14.07 -16.23 -19.26
C LEU A 35 -14.44 -17.70 -19.10
N VAL A 36 -14.28 -18.23 -17.89
CA VAL A 36 -14.86 -19.52 -17.50
C VAL A 36 -15.99 -19.25 -16.50
N ILE A 37 -17.21 -19.68 -16.85
CA ILE A 37 -18.38 -19.63 -15.98
C ILE A 37 -18.35 -20.90 -15.11
N THR A 38 -18.41 -20.73 -13.77
CA THR A 38 -18.21 -21.79 -12.79
C THR A 38 -19.36 -21.85 -11.79
N GLU A 39 -20.57 -22.09 -12.28
CA GLU A 39 -21.75 -22.13 -11.42
C GLU A 39 -21.66 -23.19 -10.33
N HIS A 40 -22.35 -22.96 -9.22
CA HIS A 40 -22.48 -23.98 -8.19
C HIS A 40 -23.26 -25.18 -8.71
N GLU A 41 -22.63 -26.34 -8.71
CA GLU A 41 -23.27 -27.64 -9.03
C GLU A 41 -24.01 -27.70 -10.38
N TYR A 42 -23.71 -26.74 -11.28
CA TYR A 42 -24.32 -26.66 -12.60
C TYR A 42 -23.27 -26.43 -13.68
N LEU A 43 -23.34 -27.23 -14.72
CA LEU A 43 -22.52 -27.06 -15.93
C LEU A 43 -23.37 -26.53 -17.08
N TRP A 44 -23.03 -25.35 -17.57
CA TRP A 44 -23.69 -24.78 -18.76
C TRP A 44 -23.55 -25.71 -19.96
N SER A 45 -24.65 -25.92 -20.68
CA SER A 45 -24.65 -26.67 -21.93
C SER A 45 -23.94 -25.90 -23.06
N ALA A 46 -23.51 -26.63 -24.07
CA ALA A 46 -22.90 -26.02 -25.25
C ALA A 46 -23.83 -24.99 -25.94
N SER A 47 -25.14 -25.28 -25.98
CA SER A 47 -26.15 -24.36 -26.54
C SER A 47 -26.27 -23.08 -25.74
N GLU A 48 -26.25 -23.14 -24.40
CA GLU A 48 -26.32 -21.95 -23.54
C GLU A 48 -25.08 -21.05 -23.73
N ILE A 49 -23.90 -21.65 -23.89
CA ILE A 49 -22.67 -20.90 -24.18
C ILE A 49 -22.74 -20.25 -25.55
N GLU A 50 -23.27 -20.96 -26.57
CA GLU A 50 -23.37 -20.42 -27.93
C GLU A 50 -24.40 -19.28 -28.00
N ASP A 51 -25.56 -19.43 -27.33
CA ASP A 51 -26.57 -18.36 -27.18
C ASP A 51 -25.97 -17.11 -26.50
N LEU A 52 -25.11 -17.30 -25.47
CA LEU A 52 -24.41 -16.21 -24.80
C LEU A 52 -23.41 -15.51 -25.71
N LYS A 53 -22.64 -16.26 -26.48
CA LYS A 53 -21.69 -15.71 -27.47
C LYS A 53 -22.41 -14.88 -28.53
N GLU A 54 -23.50 -15.45 -29.12
CA GLU A 54 -24.30 -14.75 -30.12
C GLU A 54 -24.89 -13.45 -29.57
N LYS A 55 -25.49 -13.50 -28.37
CA LYS A 55 -26.09 -12.36 -27.71
C LYS A 55 -25.08 -11.25 -27.38
N THR A 56 -23.87 -11.61 -27.01
CA THR A 56 -22.82 -10.64 -26.62
C THR A 56 -21.91 -10.22 -27.78
N GLY A 57 -22.11 -10.82 -28.97
CA GLY A 57 -21.33 -10.51 -30.15
C GLY A 57 -19.83 -10.74 -29.98
N VAL A 58 -19.43 -11.75 -29.21
CA VAL A 58 -18.01 -12.13 -29.07
C VAL A 58 -17.57 -12.95 -30.27
N ASP A 59 -16.37 -12.67 -30.74
CA ASP A 59 -15.73 -13.40 -31.83
C ASP A 59 -14.74 -14.44 -31.30
N GLU A 60 -14.04 -15.14 -32.21
CA GLU A 60 -13.04 -16.16 -31.88
C GLU A 60 -11.86 -15.65 -31.03
N SER A 61 -11.69 -14.35 -30.91
CA SER A 61 -10.62 -13.74 -30.10
C SER A 61 -10.93 -13.77 -28.60
N PHE A 62 -12.20 -14.03 -28.22
CA PHE A 62 -12.64 -14.12 -26.84
C PHE A 62 -13.31 -15.47 -26.56
N VAL A 63 -12.74 -16.22 -25.60
CA VAL A 63 -13.21 -17.57 -25.26
C VAL A 63 -14.18 -17.53 -24.08
N ILE A 64 -15.35 -18.17 -24.24
CA ILE A 64 -16.28 -18.44 -23.14
C ILE A 64 -16.35 -19.96 -22.94
N LEU A 65 -15.98 -20.42 -21.73
CA LEU A 65 -15.99 -21.83 -21.35
C LEU A 65 -16.89 -22.06 -20.16
N ALA A 66 -17.39 -23.29 -20.01
CA ALA A 66 -18.21 -23.73 -18.89
C ALA A 66 -17.45 -24.72 -18.00
N ALA A 67 -17.43 -24.45 -16.73
CA ALA A 67 -16.97 -25.35 -15.67
C ALA A 67 -17.96 -25.27 -14.51
N GLN A 68 -17.62 -25.81 -13.36
CA GLN A 68 -18.50 -25.78 -12.20
C GLN A 68 -17.73 -25.77 -10.88
N GLU A 69 -18.31 -25.17 -9.87
CA GLU A 69 -17.83 -25.20 -8.49
C GLU A 69 -18.61 -26.28 -7.70
N VAL A 70 -17.88 -27.27 -7.18
CA VAL A 70 -18.45 -28.46 -6.54
C VAL A 70 -18.08 -28.51 -5.06
N ASN A 71 -19.03 -28.90 -4.22
CA ASN A 71 -18.80 -29.11 -2.79
C ASN A 71 -17.96 -30.37 -2.55
N THR A 72 -16.91 -30.28 -1.71
CA THR A 72 -16.07 -31.42 -1.33
C THR A 72 -15.76 -31.44 0.17
N ASP A 73 -15.12 -32.52 0.62
CA ASP A 73 -14.64 -32.67 2.01
C ASP A 73 -13.51 -31.68 2.38
N ILE A 74 -12.87 -31.06 1.39
CA ILE A 74 -11.86 -30.02 1.63
C ILE A 74 -12.40 -28.58 1.46
N GLY A 75 -13.63 -28.42 1.05
CA GLY A 75 -14.32 -27.18 0.65
C GLY A 75 -14.69 -27.20 -0.82
N HIS A 76 -14.75 -26.07 -1.48
CA HIS A 76 -15.13 -26.00 -2.88
C HIS A 76 -13.97 -26.36 -3.80
N VAL A 77 -14.28 -27.04 -4.90
CA VAL A 77 -13.34 -27.40 -5.95
C VAL A 77 -13.93 -27.01 -7.30
N LEU A 78 -13.19 -26.24 -8.07
CA LEU A 78 -13.52 -25.94 -9.47
C LEU A 78 -13.17 -27.16 -10.31
N VAL A 79 -14.12 -27.63 -11.11
CA VAL A 79 -13.98 -28.81 -11.98
C VAL A 79 -14.05 -28.33 -13.42
N TYR A 80 -12.89 -28.34 -14.09
CA TYR A 80 -12.79 -27.99 -15.50
C TYR A 80 -12.73 -29.27 -16.34
N GLY A 81 -13.60 -29.38 -17.35
CA GLY A 81 -13.63 -30.54 -18.25
C GLY A 81 -14.50 -31.69 -17.76
N ALA A 82 -15.46 -31.45 -16.87
CA ALA A 82 -16.55 -32.38 -16.61
C ALA A 82 -17.55 -32.39 -17.79
N ASP A 83 -18.22 -33.51 -18.00
CA ASP A 83 -19.19 -33.73 -19.08
C ASP A 83 -20.65 -33.49 -18.64
N ARG A 84 -20.89 -33.26 -17.37
CA ARG A 84 -22.22 -33.05 -16.77
C ARG A 84 -22.15 -32.29 -15.46
N SER A 85 -23.27 -31.80 -14.99
CA SER A 85 -23.43 -31.21 -13.67
C SER A 85 -23.14 -32.24 -12.56
N ILE A 86 -22.44 -31.80 -11.51
CA ILE A 86 -22.04 -32.58 -10.33
C ILE A 86 -22.71 -31.94 -9.14
N THR A 87 -23.70 -32.61 -8.56
CA THR A 87 -24.51 -32.13 -7.44
C THR A 87 -24.18 -32.84 -6.14
N GLY A 88 -24.31 -32.15 -5.02
CA GLY A 88 -24.02 -32.70 -3.68
C GLY A 88 -22.55 -32.62 -3.31
N THR A 89 -22.21 -33.19 -2.16
CA THR A 89 -20.83 -33.15 -1.60
C THR A 89 -20.09 -34.45 -1.91
N HIS A 90 -18.89 -34.33 -2.45
CA HIS A 90 -18.06 -35.47 -2.85
C HIS A 90 -16.69 -35.44 -2.12
N PRO A 91 -16.18 -36.58 -1.63
CA PRO A 91 -14.77 -36.67 -1.27
C PRO A 91 -13.86 -36.36 -2.46
N LEU A 92 -12.81 -35.55 -2.26
CA LEU A 92 -11.91 -35.13 -3.35
C LEU A 92 -11.34 -36.34 -4.14
N GLY A 93 -10.90 -37.40 -3.43
CA GLY A 93 -10.35 -38.58 -4.08
C GLY A 93 -11.37 -39.37 -4.91
N GLU A 94 -12.66 -39.34 -4.58
CA GLU A 94 -13.71 -39.93 -5.41
C GLU A 94 -13.99 -39.07 -6.64
N LEU A 95 -13.99 -37.74 -6.46
CA LEU A 95 -14.14 -36.80 -7.57
C LEU A 95 -13.02 -36.99 -8.61
N ARG A 96 -11.76 -37.14 -8.15
CA ARG A 96 -10.62 -37.44 -9.02
C ARG A 96 -10.77 -38.76 -9.76
N LYS A 97 -11.20 -39.81 -9.10
CA LYS A 97 -11.43 -41.12 -9.75
C LYS A 97 -12.53 -41.06 -10.81
N ARG A 98 -13.59 -40.32 -10.55
CA ARG A 98 -14.73 -40.17 -11.47
C ARG A 98 -14.41 -39.32 -12.68
N TYR A 99 -13.58 -38.28 -12.49
CA TYR A 99 -13.18 -37.31 -13.54
C TYR A 99 -11.66 -37.26 -13.71
N PRO A 100 -11.01 -38.35 -14.13
CA PRO A 100 -9.54 -38.41 -14.20
C PRO A 100 -8.93 -37.47 -15.24
N ARG A 101 -9.71 -37.10 -16.26
CA ARG A 101 -9.29 -36.15 -17.30
C ARG A 101 -9.51 -34.69 -16.93
N ALA A 102 -10.46 -34.39 -16.05
CA ALA A 102 -10.74 -33.03 -15.61
C ALA A 102 -9.57 -32.42 -14.83
N ALA A 103 -9.43 -31.11 -14.85
CA ALA A 103 -8.58 -30.40 -13.93
C ALA A 103 -9.37 -30.01 -12.68
N LEU A 104 -8.85 -30.38 -11.51
CA LEU A 104 -9.44 -30.09 -10.20
C LEU A 104 -8.63 -29.00 -9.49
N VAL A 105 -9.28 -27.89 -9.22
CA VAL A 105 -8.64 -26.73 -8.59
C VAL A 105 -9.30 -26.41 -7.26
N TRP A 106 -8.53 -26.35 -6.19
CA TRP A 106 -9.07 -25.98 -4.88
C TRP A 106 -9.43 -24.50 -4.87
N ALA A 107 -10.73 -24.20 -4.80
CA ALA A 107 -11.26 -22.83 -4.78
C ALA A 107 -11.06 -22.19 -3.40
N HIS A 108 -10.63 -20.92 -3.40
CA HIS A 108 -10.51 -20.02 -2.25
C HIS A 108 -10.16 -20.69 -0.89
N PRO A 109 -9.09 -21.50 -0.79
CA PRO A 109 -8.77 -22.28 0.43
C PRO A 109 -8.43 -21.43 1.65
N LEU A 110 -8.12 -20.14 1.43
CA LEU A 110 -7.77 -19.18 2.48
C LEU A 110 -8.97 -18.31 2.93
N ARG A 111 -10.17 -18.63 2.46
CA ARG A 111 -11.39 -17.91 2.84
C ARG A 111 -11.59 -17.93 4.36
N LYS A 112 -12.09 -16.81 4.91
CA LYS A 112 -12.33 -16.61 6.36
C LYS A 112 -11.06 -16.78 7.22
N GLY A 113 -9.89 -16.41 6.69
CA GLY A 113 -8.61 -16.44 7.42
C GLY A 113 -8.06 -17.86 7.70
N ARG A 114 -8.57 -18.89 7.04
CA ARG A 114 -8.06 -20.25 7.16
C ARG A 114 -6.67 -20.35 6.53
N ILE A 115 -5.77 -21.10 7.16
CA ILE A 115 -4.48 -21.50 6.59
C ILE A 115 -4.54 -23.00 6.34
N PRO A 116 -4.53 -23.46 5.07
CA PRO A 116 -4.62 -24.86 4.75
C PRO A 116 -3.40 -25.64 5.24
N LYS A 117 -3.61 -26.93 5.59
CA LYS A 117 -2.49 -27.83 5.86
C LYS A 117 -1.71 -28.10 4.58
N THR A 118 -0.38 -28.10 4.65
CA THR A 118 0.51 -28.35 3.52
C THR A 118 0.18 -29.67 2.79
N SER A 119 -0.18 -30.72 3.53
CA SER A 119 -0.57 -32.02 2.95
C SER A 119 -1.82 -31.94 2.06
N ARG A 120 -2.72 -31.00 2.32
CA ARG A 120 -3.90 -30.76 1.47
C ARG A 120 -3.54 -29.91 0.25
N LEU A 121 -2.68 -28.90 0.41
CA LEU A 121 -2.19 -28.08 -0.70
C LEU A 121 -1.41 -28.93 -1.73
N LEU A 122 -0.69 -29.93 -1.27
CA LEU A 122 0.12 -30.83 -2.11
C LEU A 122 -0.59 -32.16 -2.39
N SER A 123 -1.92 -32.20 -2.31
CA SER A 123 -2.70 -33.40 -2.66
C SER A 123 -2.50 -33.77 -4.12
N PRO A 124 -2.19 -35.04 -4.44
CA PRO A 124 -2.07 -35.50 -5.83
C PRO A 124 -3.42 -35.48 -6.59
N ASP A 125 -4.51 -35.34 -5.87
CA ASP A 125 -5.86 -35.23 -6.46
C ASP A 125 -6.19 -33.82 -6.96
N LEU A 126 -5.34 -32.83 -6.67
CA LEU A 126 -5.47 -31.45 -7.13
C LEU A 126 -4.47 -31.14 -8.25
N ASP A 127 -4.90 -30.44 -9.29
CA ASP A 127 -4.04 -29.95 -10.36
C ASP A 127 -3.54 -28.52 -10.09
N ALA A 128 -4.36 -27.69 -9.42
CA ALA A 128 -3.98 -26.31 -9.08
C ALA A 128 -4.72 -25.81 -7.81
N ILE A 129 -4.32 -24.63 -7.35
CA ILE A 129 -4.89 -23.95 -6.19
C ILE A 129 -5.16 -22.51 -6.52
N GLU A 130 -6.34 -22.02 -6.15
CA GLU A 130 -6.70 -20.62 -6.29
C GLU A 130 -6.14 -19.83 -5.10
N ILE A 131 -5.08 -19.05 -5.33
CA ILE A 131 -4.39 -18.30 -4.28
C ILE A 131 -4.86 -16.85 -4.14
N PHE A 132 -5.38 -16.25 -5.21
CA PHE A 132 -6.01 -14.93 -5.16
C PHE A 132 -7.49 -15.05 -5.51
N ASN A 133 -8.31 -14.49 -4.62
CA ASN A 133 -9.77 -14.51 -4.73
C ASN A 133 -10.34 -13.28 -4.00
N ASN A 134 -11.42 -12.66 -4.50
CA ASN A 134 -12.04 -11.50 -3.86
C ASN A 134 -12.73 -11.83 -2.53
N ASN A 135 -13.07 -13.10 -2.29
CA ASN A 135 -13.61 -13.58 -1.01
C ASN A 135 -12.51 -13.94 0.01
N HIS A 136 -11.24 -13.86 -0.37
CA HIS A 136 -10.15 -13.83 0.60
C HIS A 136 -10.01 -12.43 1.21
N THR A 137 -9.56 -12.36 2.45
CA THR A 137 -9.03 -11.11 2.99
C THR A 137 -7.70 -10.76 2.30
N SER A 138 -7.25 -9.52 2.40
CA SER A 138 -5.92 -9.13 1.87
C SER A 138 -4.79 -9.98 2.45
N ARG A 139 -4.90 -10.36 3.74
CA ARG A 139 -4.00 -11.30 4.41
C ARG A 139 -4.10 -12.71 3.80
N GLY A 140 -5.32 -13.19 3.50
CA GLY A 140 -5.52 -14.47 2.82
C GLY A 140 -4.81 -14.51 1.47
N ASN A 141 -5.01 -13.51 0.64
CA ASN A 141 -4.32 -13.39 -0.66
C ASN A 141 -2.79 -13.35 -0.48
N TYR A 142 -2.28 -12.59 0.49
CA TYR A 142 -0.85 -12.56 0.79
C TYR A 142 -0.32 -13.93 1.25
N HIS A 143 -1.01 -14.63 2.15
CA HIS A 143 -0.63 -15.98 2.57
C HIS A 143 -0.64 -16.98 1.41
N GLY A 144 -1.60 -16.86 0.49
CA GLY A 144 -1.63 -17.65 -0.76
C GLY A 144 -0.35 -17.48 -1.56
N LEU A 145 0.11 -16.23 -1.73
CA LEU A 145 1.36 -15.91 -2.42
C LEU A 145 2.58 -16.53 -1.70
N VAL A 146 2.66 -16.39 -0.37
CA VAL A 146 3.74 -16.98 0.44
C VAL A 146 3.77 -18.50 0.34
N LEU A 147 2.62 -19.16 0.41
CA LEU A 147 2.51 -20.61 0.28
C LEU A 147 2.92 -21.08 -1.11
N TRP A 148 2.51 -20.35 -2.16
CA TRP A 148 2.91 -20.65 -3.52
C TRP A 148 4.42 -20.47 -3.74
N HIS A 149 5.01 -19.38 -3.26
CA HIS A 149 6.46 -19.18 -3.32
C HIS A 149 7.24 -20.30 -2.59
N ARG A 150 6.70 -20.79 -1.49
CA ARG A 150 7.33 -21.84 -0.68
C ARG A 150 7.22 -23.24 -1.31
N HIS A 151 6.06 -23.59 -1.83
CA HIS A 151 5.73 -24.97 -2.22
C HIS A 151 5.70 -25.21 -3.72
N LYS A 152 5.64 -24.14 -4.54
CA LYS A 152 5.73 -24.20 -6.01
C LYS A 152 4.68 -25.09 -6.70
N PHE A 153 3.47 -25.21 -6.12
CA PHE A 153 2.34 -25.87 -6.77
C PHE A 153 1.80 -25.01 -7.93
N THR A 154 0.99 -25.57 -8.82
CA THR A 154 0.28 -24.80 -9.84
C THR A 154 -0.72 -23.86 -9.17
N ALA A 155 -0.65 -22.56 -9.45
CA ALA A 155 -1.51 -21.55 -8.86
C ALA A 155 -2.33 -20.79 -9.89
N ILE A 156 -3.58 -20.54 -9.56
CA ILE A 156 -4.46 -19.66 -10.33
C ILE A 156 -4.98 -18.52 -9.46
N SER A 157 -5.64 -17.60 -10.09
CA SER A 157 -6.52 -16.58 -9.48
C SER A 157 -7.88 -16.59 -10.16
N GLY A 158 -8.91 -16.21 -9.42
CA GLY A 158 -10.25 -16.01 -9.93
C GLY A 158 -10.96 -14.93 -9.12
N SER A 159 -11.87 -14.20 -9.76
CA SER A 159 -12.57 -13.14 -9.04
C SER A 159 -13.67 -13.66 -8.13
N ASP A 160 -14.17 -14.89 -8.36
CA ASP A 160 -15.29 -15.47 -7.62
C ASP A 160 -16.46 -14.47 -7.55
N THR A 161 -16.81 -14.01 -8.76
CA THR A 161 -17.68 -12.87 -8.96
C THR A 161 -19.12 -13.20 -8.61
N HIS A 162 -19.70 -12.38 -7.74
CA HIS A 162 -21.11 -12.37 -7.38
C HIS A 162 -21.79 -11.00 -7.64
N GLY A 163 -20.97 -9.99 -7.99
CA GLY A 163 -21.33 -8.64 -8.41
C GLY A 163 -20.48 -8.17 -9.58
N VAL A 164 -21.03 -7.41 -10.52
CA VAL A 164 -20.38 -7.01 -11.76
C VAL A 164 -19.08 -6.23 -11.53
N GLU A 165 -18.97 -5.54 -10.40
CA GLU A 165 -17.81 -4.73 -10.00
C GLU A 165 -16.52 -5.56 -9.82
N THR A 166 -16.66 -6.82 -9.41
CA THR A 166 -15.51 -7.71 -9.18
C THR A 166 -15.12 -8.54 -10.40
N ALA A 167 -15.96 -8.56 -11.45
CA ALA A 167 -15.73 -9.38 -12.64
C ALA A 167 -14.42 -9.01 -13.36
N GLY A 168 -13.59 -10.02 -13.65
CA GLY A 168 -12.33 -9.88 -14.37
C GLY A 168 -11.22 -9.16 -13.58
N THR A 169 -11.38 -8.98 -12.27
CA THR A 169 -10.38 -8.24 -11.47
C THR A 169 -9.14 -9.06 -11.13
N LEU A 170 -9.27 -10.38 -11.01
CA LEU A 170 -8.19 -11.30 -10.63
C LEU A 170 -7.99 -12.42 -11.66
N PRO A 171 -7.57 -12.10 -12.90
CA PRO A 171 -7.39 -13.11 -13.93
C PRO A 171 -6.17 -13.96 -13.72
N THR A 172 -6.20 -15.15 -14.30
CA THR A 172 -5.05 -16.03 -14.49
C THR A 172 -4.38 -15.76 -15.85
N LEU A 173 -3.06 -15.71 -15.87
CA LEU A 173 -2.24 -15.60 -17.06
C LEU A 173 -1.79 -17.01 -17.50
N PHE A 174 -2.15 -17.39 -18.71
CA PHE A 174 -1.73 -18.63 -19.39
C PHE A 174 -0.56 -18.34 -20.33
N ASP A 175 0.37 -19.28 -20.39
CA ASP A 175 1.57 -19.15 -21.21
C ASP A 175 1.25 -19.33 -22.71
N HIS A 176 0.24 -20.16 -23.04
CA HIS A 176 -0.22 -20.38 -24.41
C HIS A 176 -1.69 -19.92 -24.60
N PRO A 177 -2.12 -19.70 -25.85
CA PRO A 177 -3.52 -19.44 -26.16
C PRO A 177 -4.41 -20.65 -25.83
N VAL A 178 -5.44 -20.41 -25.03
CA VAL A 178 -6.51 -21.37 -24.72
C VAL A 178 -7.67 -21.13 -25.69
N ARG A 179 -8.11 -22.17 -26.38
CA ARG A 179 -9.21 -22.08 -27.36
C ARG A 179 -10.45 -22.85 -26.96
N ASP A 180 -10.28 -23.87 -26.15
CA ASP A 180 -11.31 -24.79 -25.70
C ASP A 180 -11.01 -25.33 -24.31
N MET A 181 -11.92 -26.16 -23.78
CA MET A 181 -11.78 -26.73 -22.43
C MET A 181 -10.63 -27.74 -22.33
N ASP A 182 -10.34 -28.50 -23.38
CA ASP A 182 -9.26 -29.47 -23.37
C ASP A 182 -7.90 -28.76 -23.27
N GLY A 183 -7.71 -27.69 -24.03
CA GLY A 183 -6.54 -26.83 -23.94
C GLY A 183 -6.39 -26.16 -22.56
N LEU A 184 -7.48 -25.69 -21.97
CA LEU A 184 -7.47 -25.14 -20.61
C LEU A 184 -7.02 -26.15 -19.56
N VAL A 185 -7.58 -27.36 -19.64
CA VAL A 185 -7.25 -28.48 -18.74
C VAL A 185 -5.77 -28.87 -18.87
N GLU A 186 -5.26 -28.91 -20.10
CA GLU A 186 -3.85 -29.22 -20.34
C GLU A 186 -2.92 -28.17 -19.73
N GLU A 187 -3.19 -26.87 -19.95
CA GLU A 187 -2.39 -25.78 -19.36
C GLU A 187 -2.36 -25.86 -17.81
N LEU A 188 -3.52 -26.12 -17.17
CA LEU A 188 -3.62 -26.28 -15.73
C LEU A 188 -2.79 -27.47 -15.21
N LYS A 189 -2.92 -28.65 -15.83
CA LYS A 189 -2.20 -29.88 -15.44
C LYS A 189 -0.69 -29.78 -15.65
N GLN A 190 -0.27 -29.06 -16.68
CA GLN A 190 1.14 -28.82 -16.98
C GLN A 190 1.75 -27.65 -16.18
N GLY A 191 0.94 -26.92 -15.40
CA GLY A 191 1.40 -25.77 -14.63
C GLY A 191 1.84 -24.58 -15.50
N ARG A 192 1.31 -24.47 -16.74
CA ARG A 192 1.65 -23.39 -17.66
C ARG A 192 0.72 -22.19 -17.50
N CYS A 193 0.48 -21.84 -16.26
CA CYS A 193 -0.33 -20.68 -15.86
C CYS A 193 0.14 -20.10 -14.52
N ARG A 194 -0.25 -18.88 -14.26
CA ARG A 194 0.00 -18.21 -12.98
C ARG A 194 -1.01 -17.07 -12.73
N PRO A 195 -1.26 -16.71 -11.48
CA PRO A 195 -2.00 -15.50 -11.12
C PRO A 195 -1.38 -14.25 -11.75
N LEU A 196 -2.19 -13.30 -12.18
CA LEU A 196 -1.69 -12.00 -12.63
C LEU A 196 -1.45 -11.09 -11.44
N TYR A 197 -0.19 -10.83 -11.11
CA TYR A 197 0.20 -9.91 -10.04
C TYR A 197 1.54 -9.24 -10.33
N LYS A 198 1.85 -8.24 -9.53
CA LYS A 198 3.15 -7.58 -9.52
C LYS A 198 3.60 -7.40 -8.07
N GLU A 199 4.84 -7.79 -7.80
CA GLU A 199 5.50 -7.64 -6.52
C GLU A 199 6.69 -6.71 -6.68
N ILE A 200 6.79 -5.71 -5.81
CA ILE A 200 7.85 -4.71 -5.85
C ILE A 200 8.41 -4.58 -4.44
N PRO A 201 9.62 -5.10 -4.19
CA PRO A 201 10.30 -4.83 -2.94
C PRO A 201 10.63 -3.35 -2.83
N LYS A 202 10.45 -2.79 -1.64
CA LYS A 202 10.76 -1.40 -1.33
C LYS A 202 11.80 -1.32 -0.23
N VAL A 203 12.65 -0.32 -0.29
CA VAL A 203 13.63 -0.08 0.76
C VAL A 203 12.93 0.57 1.95
N GLY A 204 12.86 -0.16 3.07
CA GLY A 204 12.37 0.36 4.34
C GLY A 204 13.47 0.40 5.40
N GLY A 205 13.52 1.42 6.25
CA GLY A 205 14.51 1.54 7.32
C GLY A 205 14.34 0.44 8.39
N ASN A 206 13.16 0.34 8.99
CA ASN A 206 12.87 -0.51 10.14
C ASN A 206 12.11 -1.81 9.83
N ALA A 207 11.52 -1.92 8.65
CA ALA A 207 10.77 -3.09 8.19
C ALA A 207 11.21 -3.50 6.77
N LEU A 208 10.98 -4.75 6.43
CA LEU A 208 10.94 -5.20 5.03
C LEU A 208 9.60 -4.76 4.49
N VAL A 209 9.61 -4.03 3.38
CA VAL A 209 8.40 -3.48 2.76
C VAL A 209 8.25 -4.02 1.36
N GLU A 210 7.07 -4.57 1.06
CA GLU A 210 6.71 -5.10 -0.25
C GLU A 210 5.40 -4.44 -0.71
N GLU A 211 5.37 -3.96 -1.94
CA GLU A 211 4.13 -3.55 -2.61
C GLU A 211 3.67 -4.67 -3.51
N ILE A 212 2.44 -5.14 -3.29
CA ILE A 212 1.81 -6.18 -4.09
C ILE A 212 0.58 -5.60 -4.78
N SER A 213 0.56 -5.69 -6.11
CA SER A 213 -0.58 -5.29 -6.91
C SER A 213 -1.18 -6.53 -7.56
N LEU A 214 -2.46 -6.80 -7.28
CA LEU A 214 -3.19 -7.96 -7.78
C LEU A 214 -4.04 -7.56 -9.01
N GLY A 215 -4.07 -8.42 -10.03
CA GLY A 215 -4.96 -8.31 -11.15
C GLY A 215 -4.59 -7.27 -12.22
N THR A 216 -5.57 -6.95 -13.07
CA THR A 216 -5.42 -6.10 -14.25
C THR A 216 -5.47 -4.60 -13.94
N LYS A 217 -4.90 -3.80 -14.85
CA LYS A 217 -5.27 -2.39 -15.03
C LYS A 217 -6.50 -2.35 -15.92
N GLY A 218 -7.67 -2.13 -15.40
CA GLY A 218 -8.85 -2.04 -16.26
C GLY A 218 -9.73 -0.88 -15.85
N GLY A 219 -10.04 0.04 -16.80
CA GLY A 219 -10.98 1.12 -16.62
C GLY A 219 -10.62 2.09 -15.46
N ASP A 220 -11.62 2.76 -14.93
CA ASP A 220 -11.50 3.73 -13.84
C ASP A 220 -11.23 3.10 -12.46
N GLU A 221 -11.26 1.76 -12.38
CA GLU A 221 -11.07 1.04 -11.13
C GLU A 221 -9.61 0.76 -10.81
N SER A 222 -9.32 0.80 -9.52
CA SER A 222 -7.99 0.49 -9.02
C SER A 222 -7.73 -1.00 -8.97
N ARG A 223 -6.53 -1.39 -9.40
CA ARG A 223 -5.96 -2.65 -8.93
C ARG A 223 -6.04 -2.71 -7.42
N GLN A 224 -6.33 -3.88 -6.89
CA GLN A 224 -6.10 -4.13 -5.49
C GLN A 224 -4.61 -4.03 -5.21
N ARG A 225 -4.20 -3.03 -4.44
CA ARG A 225 -2.82 -2.79 -4.05
C ARG A 225 -2.72 -2.89 -2.54
N ILE A 226 -1.75 -3.64 -2.07
CA ILE A 226 -1.43 -3.77 -0.65
C ILE A 226 0.05 -3.49 -0.41
N ILE A 227 0.33 -2.92 0.75
CA ILE A 227 1.69 -2.73 1.26
C ILE A 227 1.85 -3.67 2.45
N VAL A 228 2.79 -4.59 2.34
CA VAL A 228 3.14 -5.51 3.41
C VAL A 228 4.40 -5.01 4.09
N LYS A 229 4.31 -4.75 5.39
CA LYS A 229 5.44 -4.35 6.23
C LYS A 229 5.73 -5.48 7.20
N ARG A 230 6.91 -6.07 7.15
CA ARG A 230 7.35 -7.12 8.07
C ARG A 230 8.47 -6.62 8.95
N ALA A 231 8.38 -6.82 10.26
CA ALA A 231 9.44 -6.46 11.17
C ALA A 231 10.73 -7.24 10.85
N LYS A 232 11.87 -6.53 10.76
CA LYS A 232 13.19 -7.15 10.48
C LYS A 232 13.68 -8.06 11.61
N ALA A 233 13.21 -7.83 12.83
CA ALA A 233 13.50 -8.62 14.02
C ALA A 233 12.34 -8.51 15.02
N ALA A 234 12.19 -9.50 15.90
CA ALA A 234 11.14 -9.51 16.91
C ALA A 234 11.12 -8.26 17.79
N GLY A 235 12.29 -7.71 18.15
CA GLY A 235 12.40 -6.45 18.92
C GLY A 235 11.90 -5.19 18.20
N ARG A 236 11.64 -5.27 16.89
CA ARG A 236 11.05 -4.15 16.11
C ARG A 236 9.54 -4.29 15.91
N TRP A 237 8.97 -5.43 16.27
CA TRP A 237 7.55 -5.71 16.06
C TRP A 237 6.64 -4.75 16.82
N GLU A 238 6.91 -4.55 18.11
CA GLU A 238 6.06 -3.69 18.93
C GLU A 238 5.98 -2.25 18.40
N ALA A 239 7.10 -1.71 17.92
CA ALA A 239 7.12 -0.39 17.30
C ALA A 239 6.29 -0.34 15.99
N LEU A 240 6.38 -1.38 15.14
CA LEU A 240 5.60 -1.48 13.92
C LEU A 240 4.11 -1.63 14.24
N ARG A 241 3.74 -2.45 15.21
CA ARG A 241 2.37 -2.66 15.67
C ARG A 241 1.76 -1.37 16.21
N GLN A 242 2.49 -0.66 17.08
CA GLN A 242 2.04 0.61 17.66
C GLN A 242 1.82 1.69 16.59
N SER A 243 2.73 1.80 15.61
CA SER A 243 2.55 2.75 14.51
C SER A 243 1.30 2.45 13.68
N SER A 244 0.98 1.18 13.52
CA SER A 244 -0.23 0.75 12.79
C SER A 244 -1.51 1.03 13.58
N GLU A 245 -1.49 0.92 14.91
CA GLU A 245 -2.63 1.33 15.74
C GLU A 245 -2.86 2.84 15.70
N VAL A 246 -1.79 3.64 15.71
CA VAL A 246 -1.89 5.10 15.50
C VAL A 246 -2.49 5.39 14.11
N LEU A 247 -2.02 4.71 13.06
CA LEU A 247 -2.56 4.87 11.71
C LEU A 247 -4.06 4.54 11.63
N LYS A 248 -4.51 3.46 12.29
CA LYS A 248 -5.94 3.13 12.40
C LYS A 248 -6.72 4.24 13.09
N HIS A 249 -6.16 4.79 14.17
CA HIS A 249 -6.81 5.88 14.90
C HIS A 249 -6.96 7.12 14.02
N VAL A 250 -5.89 7.56 13.35
CA VAL A 250 -5.93 8.70 12.41
C VAL A 250 -6.93 8.46 11.28
N HIS A 251 -6.92 7.26 10.69
CA HIS A 251 -7.87 6.89 9.65
C HIS A 251 -9.33 7.03 10.12
N ALA A 252 -9.65 6.57 11.32
CA ALA A 252 -11.00 6.64 11.88
C ALA A 252 -11.44 8.07 12.25
N HIS A 253 -10.49 8.99 12.46
CA HIS A 253 -10.76 10.36 12.91
C HIS A 253 -10.70 11.40 11.77
N GLY A 254 -11.32 11.09 10.63
CA GLY A 254 -11.55 12.03 9.55
C GLY A 254 -10.50 12.01 8.43
N PHE A 255 -9.71 10.91 8.34
CA PHE A 255 -8.73 10.70 7.28
C PHE A 255 -8.99 9.44 6.46
N SER A 256 -10.22 8.91 6.49
CA SER A 256 -10.62 7.70 5.74
C SER A 256 -11.02 7.98 4.30
N SER A 257 -11.47 9.20 3.99
CA SER A 257 -12.03 9.59 2.69
C SER A 257 -11.91 11.10 2.47
N GLY A 258 -12.35 11.57 1.29
CA GLY A 258 -12.28 12.99 0.95
C GLY A 258 -10.87 13.42 0.49
N PRO A 259 -10.54 14.72 0.56
CA PRO A 259 -9.28 15.24 0.03
C PRO A 259 -8.06 14.92 0.89
N PHE A 260 -8.25 14.58 2.18
CA PHE A 260 -7.15 14.28 3.11
C PHE A 260 -7.31 12.88 3.68
N ARG A 261 -6.33 12.01 3.41
CA ARG A 261 -6.41 10.58 3.72
C ARG A 261 -5.14 10.05 4.36
N VAL A 262 -5.27 8.88 4.95
CA VAL A 262 -4.17 7.98 5.29
C VAL A 262 -4.53 6.56 4.83
N PRO A 263 -3.56 5.64 4.65
CA PRO A 263 -3.85 4.26 4.31
C PRO A 263 -4.74 3.57 5.34
N LEU A 264 -5.65 2.71 4.88
CA LEU A 264 -6.35 1.78 5.74
C LEU A 264 -5.40 0.64 6.15
N VAL A 265 -5.27 0.38 7.44
CA VAL A 265 -4.64 -0.85 7.94
C VAL A 265 -5.64 -2.00 7.76
N LYS A 266 -5.36 -2.88 6.81
CA LYS A 266 -6.23 -4.01 6.45
C LYS A 266 -6.10 -5.18 7.41
N ASP A 267 -4.87 -5.45 7.91
CA ASP A 267 -4.62 -6.54 8.85
C ASP A 267 -3.32 -6.34 9.63
N ILE A 268 -3.27 -6.92 10.82
CA ILE A 268 -2.07 -7.03 11.67
C ILE A 268 -1.92 -8.50 12.06
N ASP A 269 -0.75 -9.08 11.81
CA ASP A 269 -0.46 -10.47 12.11
C ASP A 269 0.69 -10.60 13.11
N ASP A 270 0.33 -10.83 14.37
CA ASP A 270 1.30 -11.00 15.48
C ASP A 270 2.14 -12.28 15.32
N ARG A 271 1.65 -13.30 14.61
CA ARG A 271 2.37 -14.56 14.40
C ARG A 271 3.50 -14.39 13.38
N ASP A 272 3.19 -13.75 12.27
CA ASP A 272 4.14 -13.56 11.17
C ASP A 272 4.83 -12.18 11.24
N LEU A 273 4.55 -11.38 12.30
CA LEU A 273 5.12 -10.07 12.61
C LEU A 273 4.99 -9.10 11.44
N LEU A 274 3.81 -9.04 10.84
CA LEU A 274 3.55 -8.22 9.67
C LEU A 274 2.27 -7.37 9.80
N VAL A 275 2.29 -6.26 9.08
CA VAL A 275 1.16 -5.36 8.90
C VAL A 275 0.85 -5.27 7.41
N ILE A 276 -0.44 -5.31 7.07
CA ILE A 276 -0.94 -5.13 5.71
C ILE A 276 -1.72 -3.82 5.67
N GLU A 277 -1.24 -2.89 4.87
CA GLU A 277 -1.87 -1.60 4.62
C GLU A 277 -2.43 -1.57 3.19
N GLU A 278 -3.42 -0.72 2.97
CA GLU A 278 -3.87 -0.37 1.64
C GLU A 278 -2.82 0.44 0.89
N GLY A 279 -2.48 0.03 -0.33
CA GLY A 279 -1.57 0.79 -1.17
C GLY A 279 -2.27 2.01 -1.76
N GLN A 280 -1.72 3.19 -1.55
CA GLN A 280 -2.29 4.44 -2.04
C GLN A 280 -2.02 4.63 -3.53
N ARG A 281 -3.03 5.12 -4.25
CA ARG A 281 -2.89 5.53 -5.65
C ARG A 281 -2.22 6.89 -5.72
N GLY A 282 -1.42 7.11 -6.75
CA GLY A 282 -0.79 8.39 -7.00
C GLY A 282 0.72 8.29 -7.07
N LYS A 283 1.35 9.44 -6.96
CA LYS A 283 2.81 9.59 -6.91
C LYS A 283 3.20 10.41 -5.71
N SER A 284 4.43 10.24 -5.25
CA SER A 284 4.94 11.08 -4.18
C SER A 284 4.98 12.55 -4.62
N LEU A 285 4.80 13.45 -3.66
CA LEU A 285 4.97 14.89 -3.91
C LEU A 285 6.35 15.17 -4.50
N PHE A 286 7.39 14.48 -4.03
CA PHE A 286 8.72 14.55 -4.61
C PHE A 286 8.72 14.27 -6.12
N ASP A 287 8.16 13.14 -6.55
CA ASP A 287 8.11 12.75 -7.97
C ASP A 287 7.28 13.71 -8.83
N LEU A 288 6.24 14.30 -8.25
CA LEU A 288 5.39 15.24 -8.97
C LEU A 288 6.08 16.58 -9.16
N LEU A 289 6.68 17.16 -8.12
CA LEU A 289 7.32 18.48 -8.20
C LEU A 289 8.47 18.54 -9.22
N ILE A 290 9.15 17.42 -9.47
CA ILE A 290 10.20 17.35 -10.49
C ILE A 290 9.69 17.11 -11.92
N ARG A 291 8.37 16.81 -12.10
CA ARG A 291 7.84 16.34 -13.41
C ARG A 291 6.69 17.19 -13.95
N VAL A 292 5.98 17.90 -13.10
CA VAL A 292 4.78 18.66 -13.50
C VAL A 292 5.08 20.14 -13.74
N GLY A 293 4.18 20.82 -14.46
CA GLY A 293 4.26 22.27 -14.62
C GLY A 293 4.02 23.01 -13.30
N HIS A 294 4.48 24.25 -13.22
CA HIS A 294 4.50 25.06 -11.99
C HIS A 294 3.14 25.23 -11.33
N ASP A 295 2.08 25.48 -12.10
CA ASP A 295 0.75 25.74 -11.54
C ASP A 295 0.20 24.51 -10.81
N ALA A 296 0.27 23.32 -11.44
CA ALA A 296 -0.15 22.08 -10.82
C ALA A 296 0.73 21.72 -9.60
N GLY A 297 2.04 21.94 -9.70
CA GLY A 297 2.95 21.70 -8.60
C GLY A 297 2.69 22.60 -7.39
N ARG A 298 2.28 23.85 -7.61
CA ARG A 298 1.91 24.79 -6.54
C ARG A 298 0.66 24.32 -5.79
N GLU A 299 -0.33 23.82 -6.53
CA GLU A 299 -1.53 23.23 -5.91
C GLU A 299 -1.19 22.02 -5.04
N TYR A 300 -0.31 21.13 -5.51
CA TYR A 300 0.12 19.96 -4.73
C TYR A 300 0.94 20.36 -3.50
N PHE A 301 1.81 21.34 -3.62
CA PHE A 301 2.61 21.86 -2.51
C PHE A 301 1.72 22.49 -1.43
N ARG A 302 0.73 23.27 -1.84
CA ARG A 302 -0.30 23.82 -0.95
C ARG A 302 -1.14 22.71 -0.30
N ALA A 303 -1.62 21.73 -1.08
CA ALA A 303 -2.42 20.63 -0.55
C ALA A 303 -1.69 19.83 0.54
N ALA A 304 -0.37 19.70 0.42
CA ALA A 304 0.45 19.11 1.47
C ALA A 304 0.43 19.95 2.77
N ALA A 305 0.55 21.28 2.67
CA ALA A 305 0.45 22.17 3.84
C ALA A 305 -0.93 22.07 4.51
N LEU A 306 -2.00 22.01 3.73
CA LEU A 306 -3.38 21.89 4.21
C LEU A 306 -3.63 20.54 4.90
N TRP A 307 -3.08 19.43 4.36
CA TRP A 307 -3.17 18.13 5.00
C TRP A 307 -2.52 18.13 6.39
N LEU A 308 -1.32 18.71 6.49
CA LEU A 308 -0.59 18.81 7.75
C LEU A 308 -1.34 19.68 8.78
N ALA A 309 -1.89 20.81 8.33
CA ALA A 309 -2.71 21.67 9.18
C ALA A 309 -3.95 20.91 9.71
N ARG A 310 -4.60 20.10 8.87
CA ARG A 310 -5.73 19.26 9.26
C ARG A 310 -5.34 18.24 10.33
N LEU A 311 -4.15 17.63 10.25
CA LEU A 311 -3.65 16.73 11.28
C LEU A 311 -3.46 17.49 12.60
N HIS A 312 -2.76 18.63 12.58
CA HIS A 312 -2.43 19.42 13.75
C HIS A 312 -3.65 20.07 14.44
N THR A 313 -4.75 20.25 13.71
CA THR A 313 -6.00 20.81 14.26
C THR A 313 -7.08 19.74 14.51
N SER A 314 -6.72 18.48 14.42
CA SER A 314 -7.68 17.37 14.56
C SER A 314 -8.17 17.15 15.99
N GLY A 315 -7.46 17.66 17.00
CA GLY A 315 -7.76 17.45 18.40
C GLY A 315 -7.52 16.02 18.90
N MET A 316 -6.79 15.19 18.11
CA MET A 316 -6.45 13.83 18.52
C MET A 316 -5.36 13.85 19.58
N GLU A 317 -5.61 13.14 20.69
CA GLU A 317 -4.67 12.95 21.80
C GLU A 317 -4.42 11.44 21.95
N LEU A 318 -3.15 11.03 21.99
CA LEU A 318 -2.74 9.61 22.04
C LEU A 318 -1.84 9.29 23.23
N ASP A 319 -1.64 10.23 24.17
CA ASP A 319 -0.76 10.10 25.34
C ASP A 319 0.68 9.69 24.97
N LEU A 320 1.25 10.38 23.99
CA LEU A 320 2.59 10.08 23.47
C LEU A 320 3.71 10.97 24.04
N VAL A 321 3.40 11.94 24.91
CA VAL A 321 4.38 12.92 25.43
C VAL A 321 5.56 12.23 26.11
N GLY A 322 5.31 11.22 26.95
CA GLY A 322 6.38 10.46 27.60
C GLY A 322 7.30 9.75 26.60
N LYS A 323 6.74 9.22 25.53
CA LYS A 323 7.51 8.61 24.43
C LYS A 323 8.31 9.65 23.64
N THR A 324 7.74 10.85 23.45
CA THR A 324 8.42 11.98 22.77
C THR A 324 9.72 12.31 23.48
N ILE A 325 9.68 12.52 24.79
CA ILE A 325 10.86 12.86 25.61
C ILE A 325 11.96 11.81 25.50
N SER A 326 11.59 10.53 25.71
CA SER A 326 12.55 9.41 25.64
C SER A 326 13.19 9.29 24.27
N ARG A 327 12.39 9.48 23.23
CA ARG A 327 12.80 9.33 21.84
C ARG A 327 13.74 10.45 21.38
N GLU A 328 13.44 11.71 21.72
CA GLU A 328 14.28 12.83 21.33
C GLU A 328 15.63 12.77 22.07
N ARG A 329 15.67 12.41 23.35
CA ARG A 329 16.93 12.18 24.07
C ARG A 329 17.80 11.14 23.38
N HIS A 330 17.23 9.97 23.05
CA HIS A 330 17.99 8.91 22.35
C HIS A 330 18.45 9.33 20.96
N ARG A 331 17.69 10.18 20.26
CA ARG A 331 18.09 10.69 18.93
C ARG A 331 19.30 11.60 19.02
N PHE A 332 19.33 12.52 19.98
CA PHE A 332 20.50 13.39 20.18
C PHE A 332 21.77 12.59 20.50
N GLU A 333 21.65 11.58 21.35
CA GLU A 333 22.77 10.65 21.62
C GLU A 333 23.24 9.94 20.35
N THR A 334 22.28 9.54 19.50
CA THR A 334 22.61 8.88 18.22
C THR A 334 23.28 9.83 17.24
N TYR A 335 22.81 11.07 17.16
CA TYR A 335 23.42 12.08 16.29
C TYR A 335 24.84 12.39 16.77
N GLN A 336 25.02 12.69 18.03
CA GLN A 336 26.34 12.98 18.60
C GLN A 336 27.34 11.85 18.33
N ARG A 337 26.93 10.61 18.60
CA ARG A 337 27.74 9.41 18.35
C ARG A 337 28.14 9.29 16.88
N ALA A 338 27.25 9.55 15.93
CA ALA A 338 27.57 9.50 14.49
C ALA A 338 28.70 10.46 14.12
N PHE A 339 28.69 11.70 14.64
CA PHE A 339 29.77 12.66 14.41
C PHE A 339 31.08 12.27 15.10
N GLU A 340 31.00 11.71 16.32
CA GLU A 340 32.19 11.26 17.08
C GLU A 340 32.87 10.06 16.41
N GLU A 341 32.12 9.03 16.07
CA GLU A 341 32.62 7.79 15.48
C GLU A 341 33.20 8.01 14.07
N SER A 342 32.65 8.97 13.32
CA SER A 342 33.17 9.31 11.98
C SER A 342 34.38 10.21 12.00
N GLY A 343 34.75 10.78 13.14
CA GLY A 343 35.80 11.81 13.20
C GLY A 343 35.48 13.07 12.43
N SER A 344 34.20 13.41 12.31
CA SER A 344 33.71 14.51 11.48
C SER A 344 34.34 15.86 11.86
N PRO A 345 34.79 16.68 10.89
CA PRO A 345 35.28 18.04 11.17
C PRO A 345 34.17 18.96 11.73
N TRP A 346 32.91 18.55 11.66
CA TRP A 346 31.74 19.29 12.15
C TRP A 346 31.35 18.93 13.58
N LEU A 347 32.12 18.15 14.31
CA LEU A 347 31.75 17.63 15.63
C LEU A 347 31.45 18.75 16.63
N ASP A 348 32.25 19.79 16.71
CA ASP A 348 32.04 20.86 17.68
C ASP A 348 30.80 21.68 17.37
N GLN A 349 30.57 22.01 16.09
CA GLN A 349 29.32 22.68 15.67
C GLN A 349 28.10 21.78 15.90
N ALA A 350 28.22 20.46 15.67
CA ALA A 350 27.13 19.53 15.93
C ALA A 350 26.77 19.48 17.42
N ARG A 351 27.76 19.50 18.32
CA ARG A 351 27.54 19.56 19.76
C ARG A 351 26.82 20.86 20.16
N GLU A 352 27.28 22.00 19.66
CA GLU A 352 26.63 23.29 19.90
C GLU A 352 25.17 23.29 19.46
N LEU A 353 24.89 22.78 18.25
CA LEU A 353 23.53 22.67 17.70
C LEU A 353 22.65 21.70 18.53
N ILE A 354 23.18 20.55 18.91
CA ILE A 354 22.46 19.56 19.75
C ILE A 354 22.11 20.17 21.11
N ASP A 355 23.07 20.82 21.76
CA ASP A 355 22.82 21.43 23.06
C ASP A 355 21.78 22.56 22.98
N ALA A 356 21.86 23.42 21.97
CA ALA A 356 20.90 24.47 21.75
C ALA A 356 19.47 23.93 21.52
N VAL A 357 19.32 22.91 20.67
CA VAL A 357 18.01 22.30 20.41
C VAL A 357 17.48 21.58 21.65
N ARG A 358 18.34 20.88 22.39
CA ARG A 358 17.94 20.20 23.63
C ARG A 358 17.40 21.17 24.67
N VAL A 359 18.11 22.27 24.91
CA VAL A 359 17.67 23.33 25.84
C VAL A 359 16.32 23.92 25.41
N PHE A 360 16.16 24.17 24.09
CA PHE A 360 14.91 24.67 23.53
C PHE A 360 13.75 23.66 23.73
N GLU A 361 13.97 22.39 23.48
CA GLU A 361 12.95 21.33 23.66
C GLU A 361 12.59 21.14 25.14
N GLU A 362 13.57 21.23 26.06
CA GLU A 362 13.32 21.19 27.51
C GLU A 362 12.44 22.36 27.95
N ASP A 363 12.66 23.57 27.43
CA ASP A 363 11.82 24.73 27.69
C ASP A 363 10.38 24.54 27.14
N LEU A 364 10.22 24.05 25.95
CA LEU A 364 8.89 23.71 25.39
C LEU A 364 8.15 22.68 26.25
N LEU A 365 8.84 21.62 26.67
CA LEU A 365 8.28 20.59 27.54
C LEU A 365 7.86 21.12 28.90
N ALA A 366 8.56 22.12 29.43
CA ALA A 366 8.23 22.74 30.72
C ALA A 366 7.08 23.74 30.60
N ASN A 367 7.04 24.55 29.53
CA ASN A 367 6.24 25.78 29.51
C ASN A 367 5.15 25.79 28.41
N SER A 368 5.23 24.96 27.40
CA SER A 368 4.38 25.04 26.18
C SER A 368 3.65 23.76 25.83
N ARG A 369 3.46 22.82 26.74
CA ARG A 369 2.76 21.54 26.46
C ARG A 369 1.32 21.74 25.98
N HIS A 370 0.67 22.83 26.35
CA HIS A 370 -0.68 23.16 25.89
C HIS A 370 -0.77 23.45 24.39
N GLU A 371 0.36 23.68 23.73
CA GLU A 371 0.45 23.84 22.27
C GLU A 371 0.69 22.54 21.53
N PHE A 372 0.95 21.44 22.25
CA PHE A 372 1.29 20.16 21.63
C PHE A 372 0.09 19.57 20.90
N VAL A 373 0.37 19.02 19.76
CA VAL A 373 -0.58 18.36 18.85
C VAL A 373 0.00 17.04 18.38
N LEU A 374 -0.82 16.20 17.79
CA LEU A 374 -0.33 15.02 17.10
C LEU A 374 0.49 15.46 15.89
N VAL A 375 1.79 15.15 15.89
CA VAL A 375 2.70 15.40 14.78
C VAL A 375 3.08 14.09 14.09
N HIS A 376 3.25 14.12 12.77
CA HIS A 376 3.62 12.95 11.98
C HIS A 376 5.06 12.47 12.30
N GLY A 377 5.96 13.40 12.57
CA GLY A 377 7.33 13.12 12.98
C GLY A 377 8.31 12.71 11.87
N ASP A 378 7.80 12.45 10.66
CA ASP A 378 8.57 12.15 9.44
C ASP A 378 7.85 12.71 8.19
N TYR A 379 7.33 13.93 8.29
CA TYR A 379 6.56 14.59 7.24
C TYR A 379 7.47 15.16 6.16
N HIS A 380 7.56 14.49 5.02
CA HIS A 380 8.44 14.91 3.93
C HIS A 380 7.88 14.52 2.54
N PRO A 381 8.38 15.13 1.41
CA PRO A 381 7.79 14.96 0.08
C PRO A 381 7.62 13.51 -0.41
N LYS A 382 8.48 12.57 0.00
CA LYS A 382 8.37 11.16 -0.40
C LYS A 382 7.29 10.39 0.36
N ASN A 383 6.85 10.86 1.54
CA ASN A 383 5.79 10.26 2.34
C ASN A 383 4.40 10.84 2.03
N ILE A 384 4.32 11.84 1.15
CA ILE A 384 3.09 12.51 0.76
C ILE A 384 2.71 12.02 -0.64
N ILE A 385 1.60 11.29 -0.74
CA ILE A 385 1.09 10.77 -2.01
C ILE A 385 -0.05 11.65 -2.49
N ILE A 386 0.09 12.17 -3.70
CA ILE A 386 -0.98 12.90 -4.39
C ILE A 386 -1.63 11.95 -5.39
N GLY A 387 -2.91 11.72 -5.22
CA GLY A 387 -3.69 10.82 -6.05
C GLY A 387 -4.97 11.46 -6.58
N GLN A 388 -5.64 10.76 -7.49
CA GLN A 388 -6.94 11.10 -8.04
C GLN A 388 -7.88 9.90 -7.91
N GLU A 389 -9.15 10.12 -7.60
CA GLU A 389 -10.14 9.04 -7.58
C GLU A 389 -10.46 8.58 -9.01
N LEU A 390 -10.69 9.52 -9.89
CA LEU A 390 -10.95 9.30 -11.31
C LEU A 390 -9.76 9.76 -12.13
N MET A 391 -9.35 8.96 -13.11
CA MET A 391 -8.12 9.16 -13.88
C MET A 391 -8.07 10.49 -14.68
N HIS A 392 -9.22 11.11 -14.92
CA HIS A 392 -9.35 12.31 -15.78
C HIS A 392 -10.02 13.50 -15.08
N ASP A 393 -10.31 13.39 -13.77
CA ASP A 393 -10.99 14.47 -13.03
C ASP A 393 -10.06 15.07 -11.97
N THR A 394 -9.53 16.25 -12.27
CA THR A 394 -8.68 17.01 -11.33
C THR A 394 -9.43 17.51 -10.09
N GLY A 395 -10.77 17.56 -10.14
CA GLY A 395 -11.61 17.90 -8.98
C GLY A 395 -11.63 16.81 -7.90
N THR A 396 -11.09 15.61 -8.19
CA THR A 396 -11.03 14.47 -7.27
C THR A 396 -9.65 14.23 -6.66
N LEU A 397 -8.79 15.26 -6.66
CA LEU A 397 -7.47 15.18 -6.02
C LEU A 397 -7.58 14.89 -4.52
N TYR A 398 -6.72 14.00 -4.06
CA TYR A 398 -6.53 13.75 -2.64
C TYR A 398 -5.05 13.68 -2.26
N VAL A 399 -4.77 14.02 -1.02
CA VAL A 399 -3.48 13.84 -0.37
C VAL A 399 -3.58 12.67 0.60
N SER A 400 -2.74 11.66 0.44
CA SER A 400 -2.61 10.57 1.41
C SER A 400 -1.19 10.54 1.96
N VAL A 401 -1.06 10.57 3.28
CA VAL A 401 0.25 10.52 3.94
C VAL A 401 0.49 9.14 4.49
N VAL A 402 1.71 8.64 4.29
CA VAL A 402 2.13 7.29 4.66
C VAL A 402 3.27 7.35 5.68
N ASP A 403 3.55 6.20 6.32
CA ASP A 403 4.66 6.00 7.26
C ASP A 403 4.55 6.74 8.60
N PHE A 404 3.59 6.30 9.41
CA PHE A 404 3.31 6.80 10.76
C PHE A 404 4.25 6.22 11.84
N GLY A 405 5.41 5.70 11.46
CA GLY A 405 6.39 5.11 12.37
C GLY A 405 7.06 6.11 13.35
N SER A 406 6.92 7.41 13.07
CA SER A 406 7.59 8.49 13.83
C SER A 406 6.66 9.42 14.59
N VAL A 407 5.38 9.08 14.69
CA VAL A 407 4.35 9.91 15.34
C VAL A 407 4.71 10.25 16.78
N LEU A 408 4.46 11.49 17.16
CA LEU A 408 4.70 12.09 18.49
C LEU A 408 3.53 13.03 18.84
N GLU A 409 3.43 13.41 20.10
CA GLU A 409 2.71 14.61 20.56
C GLU A 409 3.74 15.68 20.86
N PHE A 410 3.78 16.74 20.05
CA PHE A 410 4.78 17.78 20.17
C PHE A 410 4.31 19.11 19.56
N HIS A 411 5.13 20.14 19.67
CA HIS A 411 4.83 21.45 19.09
C HIS A 411 4.70 21.36 17.55
N PRO A 412 3.66 21.93 16.92
CA PRO A 412 3.36 21.74 15.50
C PRO A 412 4.46 22.25 14.55
N ALA A 413 5.27 23.21 14.95
CA ALA A 413 6.43 23.65 14.16
C ALA A 413 7.45 22.53 13.90
N PHE A 414 7.38 21.40 14.64
CA PHE A 414 8.21 20.23 14.42
C PHE A 414 8.08 19.68 13.00
N ASP A 415 6.85 19.34 12.59
CA ASP A 415 6.62 18.81 11.25
C ASP A 415 6.85 19.84 10.15
N VAL A 416 6.49 21.09 10.39
CA VAL A 416 6.73 22.19 9.43
C VAL A 416 8.23 22.37 9.20
N GLY A 417 9.03 22.41 10.26
CA GLY A 417 10.49 22.51 10.18
C GLY A 417 11.14 21.30 9.54
N TYR A 418 10.64 20.10 9.89
CA TYR A 418 11.08 18.86 9.30
C TYR A 418 10.80 18.82 7.79
N PHE A 419 9.57 19.18 7.37
CA PHE A 419 9.22 19.25 5.96
C PHE A 419 10.14 20.18 5.17
N ILE A 420 10.37 21.39 5.66
CA ILE A 420 11.21 22.38 4.98
C ILE A 420 12.63 21.88 4.80
N SER A 421 13.23 21.34 5.86
CA SER A 421 14.62 20.85 5.82
C SER A 421 14.73 19.63 4.89
N GLN A 422 13.78 18.69 4.95
CA GLN A 422 13.74 17.52 4.09
C GLN A 422 13.45 17.89 2.62
N PHE A 423 12.53 18.83 2.37
CA PHE A 423 12.24 19.35 1.04
C PHE A 423 13.51 19.91 0.38
N GLN A 424 14.23 20.77 1.08
CA GLN A 424 15.47 21.35 0.59
C GLN A 424 16.58 20.30 0.37
N SER A 425 16.69 19.31 1.25
CA SER A 425 17.68 18.24 1.15
C SER A 425 17.36 17.24 0.04
N GLN A 426 16.10 16.80 -0.07
CA GLN A 426 15.68 15.80 -1.07
C GLN A 426 15.71 16.36 -2.49
N LEU A 427 15.43 17.67 -2.66
CA LEU A 427 15.37 18.35 -3.96
C LEU A 427 16.62 19.18 -4.28
N ARG A 428 17.70 19.02 -3.54
CA ARG A 428 18.96 19.78 -3.75
C ARG A 428 19.49 19.70 -5.17
N ASP A 429 19.28 18.59 -5.85
CA ASP A 429 19.72 18.37 -7.24
C ASP A 429 18.74 19.03 -8.27
N TYR A 430 17.66 19.66 -7.77
CA TYR A 430 16.63 20.35 -8.54
C TYR A 430 16.42 21.78 -8.03
N PRO A 431 17.42 22.68 -8.11
CA PRO A 431 17.36 24.02 -7.51
C PRO A 431 16.18 24.85 -8.02
N ALA A 432 15.84 24.72 -9.30
CA ALA A 432 14.67 25.38 -9.87
C ALA A 432 13.35 24.99 -9.17
N VAL A 433 13.24 23.76 -8.68
CA VAL A 433 12.07 23.31 -7.91
C VAL A 433 12.02 24.02 -6.56
N ILE A 434 13.16 24.15 -5.88
CA ILE A 434 13.24 24.84 -4.58
C ILE A 434 12.90 26.35 -4.75
N GLU A 435 13.33 26.98 -5.82
CA GLU A 435 13.03 28.39 -6.13
C GLU A 435 11.54 28.59 -6.45
N HIS A 436 10.92 27.67 -7.18
CA HIS A 436 9.51 27.75 -7.58
C HIS A 436 8.52 27.48 -6.44
N TYR A 437 8.94 26.73 -5.42
CA TYR A 437 8.14 26.38 -4.25
C TYR A 437 8.84 26.86 -2.97
N PRO A 438 8.84 28.17 -2.69
CA PRO A 438 9.51 28.71 -1.50
C PRO A 438 8.93 28.12 -0.21
N ALA A 439 9.81 27.83 0.74
CA ALA A 439 9.41 27.33 2.06
C ALA A 439 8.38 28.23 2.77
N GLU A 440 8.47 29.55 2.55
CA GLU A 440 7.55 30.53 3.12
C GLU A 440 6.12 30.36 2.61
N ASP A 441 5.92 29.89 1.38
CA ASP A 441 4.58 29.59 0.87
C ASP A 441 3.96 28.42 1.63
N PHE A 442 4.73 27.37 1.95
CA PHE A 442 4.28 26.26 2.78
C PHE A 442 3.90 26.72 4.20
N VAL A 443 4.75 27.54 4.83
CA VAL A 443 4.50 28.09 6.16
C VAL A 443 3.24 28.93 6.17
N ARG A 444 3.09 29.85 5.22
CA ARG A 444 1.91 30.72 5.09
C ARG A 444 0.62 29.90 4.92
N ASP A 445 0.62 28.92 4.03
CA ASP A 445 -0.54 28.11 3.74
C ASP A 445 -0.91 27.22 4.94
N TRP A 446 0.09 26.68 5.64
CA TRP A 446 -0.11 25.92 6.87
C TRP A 446 -0.67 26.82 7.99
N LEU A 447 -0.07 27.99 8.25
CA LEU A 447 -0.55 28.94 9.28
C LEU A 447 -2.00 29.35 9.04
N GLY A 448 -2.32 29.71 7.80
CA GLY A 448 -3.68 30.09 7.42
C GLY A 448 -4.69 28.97 7.65
N ALA A 449 -4.35 27.74 7.27
CA ALA A 449 -5.23 26.59 7.43
C ALA A 449 -5.34 26.10 8.89
N ALA A 450 -4.27 26.24 9.67
CA ALA A 450 -4.26 25.90 11.09
C ALA A 450 -4.89 26.99 12.00
N GLY A 451 -5.26 28.15 11.42
CA GLY A 451 -5.79 29.28 12.20
C GLY A 451 -4.78 29.87 13.18
N ARG A 452 -3.47 29.78 12.85
CA ARG A 452 -2.39 30.28 13.70
C ARG A 452 -1.76 31.54 13.13
N SER A 453 -1.27 32.41 14.02
CA SER A 453 -0.56 33.63 13.65
C SER A 453 0.92 33.36 13.40
N ASP A 454 1.52 34.13 12.49
CA ASP A 454 2.97 34.16 12.29
C ASP A 454 3.64 34.98 13.42
N SER A 455 3.87 34.33 14.55
CA SER A 455 4.43 34.96 15.74
C SER A 455 5.95 34.76 15.84
N PRO A 456 6.67 35.66 16.55
CA PRO A 456 8.10 35.45 16.85
C PRO A 456 8.37 34.11 17.57
N GLY A 457 7.49 33.69 18.47
CA GLY A 457 7.60 32.41 19.17
C GLY A 457 7.50 31.22 18.20
N PHE A 458 6.55 31.25 17.26
CA PHE A 458 6.44 30.23 16.23
C PHE A 458 7.67 30.21 15.30
N ARG A 459 8.15 31.38 14.87
CA ARG A 459 9.35 31.48 14.01
C ARG A 459 10.61 30.97 14.69
N ARG A 460 10.75 31.25 15.99
CA ARG A 460 11.83 30.69 16.82
C ARG A 460 11.73 29.16 16.88
N ALA A 461 10.56 28.63 17.19
CA ALA A 461 10.34 27.17 17.23
C ALA A 461 10.63 26.53 15.86
N LEU A 462 10.18 27.14 14.78
CA LEU A 462 10.44 26.70 13.42
C LEU A 462 11.95 26.62 13.13
N ALA A 463 12.72 27.63 13.52
CA ALA A 463 14.18 27.64 13.34
C ALA A 463 14.85 26.48 14.08
N PHE A 464 14.53 26.24 15.36
CA PHE A 464 15.08 25.15 16.15
C PHE A 464 14.69 23.77 15.59
N PHE A 465 13.46 23.56 15.16
CA PHE A 465 13.06 22.28 14.55
C PHE A 465 13.66 22.05 13.16
N ARG A 466 13.96 23.10 12.41
CA ARG A 466 14.78 22.98 11.20
C ARG A 466 16.22 22.57 11.52
N ILE A 467 16.83 23.13 12.55
CA ILE A 467 18.16 22.70 13.04
C ILE A 467 18.13 21.23 13.43
N ARG A 468 17.14 20.83 14.21
CA ARG A 468 16.94 19.43 14.62
C ARG A 468 16.79 18.48 13.42
N ALA A 469 16.02 18.87 12.39
CA ALA A 469 15.85 18.09 11.17
C ALA A 469 17.16 18.02 10.36
N ASN A 470 17.92 19.12 10.30
CA ASN A 470 19.22 19.15 9.65
C ASN A 470 20.26 18.25 10.36
N LEU A 471 20.26 18.16 11.68
CA LEU A 471 21.08 17.21 12.44
C LEU A 471 20.75 15.75 12.08
N SER A 472 19.47 15.44 11.88
CA SER A 472 19.06 14.12 11.38
C SER A 472 19.59 13.86 9.98
N ILE A 473 19.50 14.83 9.08
CA ILE A 473 20.03 14.73 7.72
C ILE A 473 21.56 14.57 7.74
N ALA A 474 22.26 15.35 8.54
CA ALA A 474 23.72 15.28 8.69
C ALA A 474 24.17 13.90 9.21
N SER A 475 23.51 13.39 10.25
CA SER A 475 23.75 12.02 10.75
C SER A 475 23.54 10.96 9.67
N TYR A 476 22.50 11.12 8.85
CA TYR A 476 22.25 10.20 7.72
C TYR A 476 23.33 10.31 6.63
N LEU A 477 23.81 11.51 6.30
CA LEU A 477 24.92 11.71 5.37
C LEU A 477 26.20 11.02 5.85
N ILE A 478 26.48 11.07 7.15
CA ILE A 478 27.62 10.34 7.75
C ILE A 478 27.46 8.84 7.52
N HIS A 479 26.29 8.26 7.79
CA HIS A 479 26.04 6.84 7.57
C HIS A 479 26.18 6.40 6.11
N LEU A 480 25.98 7.31 5.17
CA LEU A 480 26.20 7.08 3.73
C LEU A 480 27.65 7.30 3.29
N GLY A 481 28.57 7.64 4.20
CA GLY A 481 29.96 8.00 3.87
C GLY A 481 30.11 9.36 3.18
N MET A 482 29.11 10.25 3.31
CA MET A 482 29.06 11.58 2.69
C MET A 482 29.31 12.72 3.72
N GLY A 483 29.90 12.41 4.85
CA GLY A 483 30.10 13.33 5.97
C GLY A 483 31.03 14.51 5.73
N GLU A 484 31.84 14.49 4.65
CA GLU A 484 32.80 15.56 4.29
C GLU A 484 32.43 16.29 3.00
N GLY A 485 31.30 15.92 2.36
CA GLY A 485 30.90 16.47 1.08
C GLY A 485 30.17 17.82 1.18
N ARG A 486 30.04 18.50 0.03
CA ARG A 486 29.29 19.78 -0.11
C ARG A 486 27.92 19.76 0.56
N ASN A 487 27.22 18.63 0.48
CA ASN A 487 25.90 18.48 1.08
C ASN A 487 25.94 18.63 2.61
N MET A 488 26.97 18.08 3.26
CA MET A 488 27.18 18.24 4.70
C MET A 488 27.47 19.70 5.04
N GLU A 489 28.37 20.33 4.30
CA GLU A 489 28.70 21.74 4.49
C GLU A 489 27.46 22.64 4.39
N GLU A 490 26.64 22.46 3.36
CA GLU A 490 25.40 23.22 3.17
C GLU A 490 24.42 23.03 4.34
N VAL A 491 24.24 21.80 4.82
CA VAL A 491 23.35 21.49 5.94
C VAL A 491 23.85 22.09 7.24
N MET A 492 25.13 21.97 7.54
CA MET A 492 25.73 22.48 8.77
C MET A 492 25.77 24.02 8.78
N THR A 493 26.20 24.64 7.68
CA THR A 493 26.21 26.12 7.55
C THR A 493 24.82 26.70 7.71
N ARG A 494 23.80 26.10 7.07
CA ARG A 494 22.40 26.52 7.23
C ARG A 494 21.94 26.41 8.70
N SER A 495 22.35 25.35 9.38
CA SER A 495 21.98 25.16 10.80
C SER A 495 22.62 26.20 11.72
N MET A 496 23.88 26.53 11.49
CA MET A 496 24.57 27.59 12.25
C MET A 496 23.95 28.96 11.97
N THR A 497 23.57 29.25 10.71
CA THR A 497 22.85 30.48 10.35
C THR A 497 21.49 30.60 11.06
N LEU A 498 20.73 29.49 11.12
CA LEU A 498 19.46 29.43 11.86
C LEU A 498 19.66 29.66 13.36
N LEU A 499 20.71 29.10 13.95
CA LEU A 499 21.01 29.31 15.36
C LEU A 499 21.37 30.77 15.64
N ALA A 500 22.21 31.38 14.82
CA ALA A 500 22.58 32.79 14.95
C ALA A 500 21.41 33.77 14.77
N GLY A 501 20.49 33.46 13.85
CA GLY A 501 19.28 34.26 13.59
C GLY A 501 18.10 33.97 14.55
N GLY A 502 18.05 32.84 15.17
CA GLY A 502 16.97 32.43 16.10
C GLY A 502 17.16 32.88 17.54
N GLY A 503 18.20 33.64 17.84
CA GLY A 503 18.49 34.23 19.15
C GLY A 503 17.96 35.65 19.32
N VAL A 504 17.17 36.18 18.35
CA VAL A 504 16.58 37.54 18.43
C VAL A 504 15.07 37.45 18.57
#